data_1d14bd3ae507d239c389347cb1df2f34
#
_entry.id   1d14bd3ae507d239c389347cb1df2f34
#
_cell.length_a   1.000
_cell.length_b   1.000
_cell.length_c   1.000
_cell.angle_alpha   90.00
_cell.angle_beta   90.00
_cell.angle_gamma   90.00
#
_symmetry.space_group_name_H-M   'P 1'
#
loop_
_entity.id
_entity.type
_entity.pdbx_description
1 polymer ?
#
loop_
_entity_poly.entity_id
_entity_poly.type
_entity_poly.pdbx_seq_one_letter_code
_entity_poly.pdbx_strand_id
1 'polypeptide(L)'
;MALLASCAPEGRCIEIGTSAGYSTVWLALACKNTSKKIVTFEILKQKAELASETFRLAGIEDIVQLVLGDARQHLPLYDDIGFCFLDAEKEVYLDCYEMVVPKLVGGGLLVADNAISHREELKPMLDKAMNDGRVDSIVVPIGKGLLISRKL
;
A
#
# COMPACT_ATOMS: atom_id res chain seq x y z
N MET A 1 5.31 -5.67 7.11
CA MET A 1 4.55 -4.49 6.67
C MET A 1 4.62 -3.36 7.69
N ALA A 2 4.01 -3.44 8.89
CA ALA A 2 4.04 -2.35 9.90
C ALA A 2 5.45 -1.83 10.23
N LEU A 3 6.42 -2.73 10.42
CA LEU A 3 7.82 -2.35 10.63
C LEU A 3 8.39 -1.52 9.46
N LEU A 4 8.10 -1.90 8.22
CA LEU A 4 8.55 -1.14 7.05
C LEU A 4 7.88 0.25 7.00
N ALA A 5 6.58 0.32 7.31
CA ALA A 5 5.85 1.59 7.37
C ALA A 5 6.41 2.53 8.45
N SER A 6 6.81 2.00 9.61
CA SER A 6 7.42 2.81 10.67
C SER A 6 8.84 3.30 10.34
N CYS A 7 9.55 2.59 9.47
CA CYS A 7 10.90 2.98 9.00
C CYS A 7 10.86 3.86 7.73
N ALA A 8 9.70 4.00 7.09
CA ALA A 8 9.58 4.80 5.88
C ALA A 8 9.74 6.30 6.17
N PRO A 9 10.28 7.08 5.23
CA PRO A 9 10.47 8.51 5.40
C PRO A 9 9.15 9.25 5.61
N GLU A 10 9.24 10.53 6.01
CA GLU A 10 8.08 11.42 6.08
C GLU A 10 7.34 11.44 4.74
N GLY A 11 6.01 11.46 4.81
CA GLY A 11 5.13 11.42 3.66
C GLY A 11 3.83 10.69 3.97
N ARG A 12 2.96 10.61 2.98
CA ARG A 12 1.66 9.92 3.11
C ARG A 12 1.86 8.42 3.23
N CYS A 13 1.01 7.78 4.04
CA CYS A 13 0.86 6.33 4.07
C CYS A 13 -0.39 5.95 3.25
N ILE A 14 -0.21 5.17 2.22
CA ILE A 14 -1.28 4.73 1.32
C ILE A 14 -1.42 3.21 1.38
N GLU A 15 -2.65 2.72 1.36
CA GLU A 15 -2.97 1.31 1.21
C GLU A 15 -3.96 1.13 0.06
N ILE A 16 -3.70 0.16 -0.81
CA ILE A 16 -4.56 -0.19 -1.93
C ILE A 16 -5.05 -1.63 -1.73
N GLY A 17 -6.34 -1.77 -1.40
CA GLY A 17 -6.96 -3.02 -0.97
C GLY A 17 -7.14 -3.07 0.56
N THR A 18 -8.18 -2.42 1.06
CA THR A 18 -8.52 -2.38 2.50
C THR A 18 -9.07 -3.71 3.01
N SER A 19 -9.91 -4.37 2.19
CA SER A 19 -10.68 -5.55 2.60
C SER A 19 -11.45 -5.28 3.91
N ALA A 20 -11.33 -6.15 4.92
CA ALA A 20 -11.93 -5.95 6.25
C ALA A 20 -11.10 -5.07 7.20
N GLY A 21 -9.99 -4.46 6.73
CA GLY A 21 -9.20 -3.50 7.49
C GLY A 21 -8.08 -4.11 8.36
N TYR A 22 -7.77 -5.40 8.21
CA TYR A 22 -6.74 -6.06 9.05
C TYR A 22 -5.35 -5.42 8.86
N SER A 23 -4.89 -5.27 7.64
CA SER A 23 -3.61 -4.63 7.31
C SER A 23 -3.60 -3.16 7.71
N THR A 24 -4.73 -2.46 7.52
CA THR A 24 -4.91 -1.05 7.90
C THR A 24 -4.70 -0.83 9.39
N VAL A 25 -5.19 -1.73 10.26
CA VAL A 25 -4.96 -1.65 11.72
C VAL A 25 -3.47 -1.69 12.05
N TRP A 26 -2.71 -2.60 11.43
CA TRP A 26 -1.26 -2.68 11.64
C TRP A 26 -0.50 -1.46 11.12
N LEU A 27 -0.95 -0.89 9.99
CA LEU A 27 -0.40 0.35 9.47
C LEU A 27 -0.73 1.53 10.39
N ALA A 28 -1.96 1.59 10.93
CA ALA A 28 -2.36 2.61 11.89
C ALA A 28 -1.50 2.58 13.17
N LEU A 29 -1.20 1.37 13.68
CA LEU A 29 -0.28 1.22 14.81
C LEU A 29 1.12 1.74 14.50
N ALA A 30 1.62 1.50 13.28
CA ALA A 30 2.91 2.04 12.84
C ALA A 30 2.91 3.58 12.74
N CYS A 31 1.77 4.16 12.35
CA CYS A 31 1.60 5.61 12.21
C CYS A 31 1.23 6.33 13.53
N LYS A 32 0.80 5.60 14.56
CA LYS A 32 0.27 6.17 15.81
C LYS A 32 1.22 7.13 16.53
N ASN A 33 2.52 6.87 16.42
CA ASN A 33 3.56 7.69 17.05
C ASN A 33 4.16 8.73 16.08
N THR A 34 3.54 8.93 14.96
CA THR A 34 3.93 9.90 13.93
C THR A 34 2.71 10.76 13.59
N SER A 35 2.92 11.88 12.91
CA SER A 35 1.82 12.71 12.41
C SER A 35 1.17 12.15 11.14
N LYS A 36 1.53 10.94 10.73
CA LYS A 36 1.05 10.32 9.49
C LYS A 36 -0.39 9.86 9.62
N LYS A 37 -1.16 10.11 8.59
CA LYS A 37 -2.50 9.51 8.38
C LYS A 37 -2.42 8.50 7.26
N ILE A 38 -3.29 7.49 7.32
CA ILE A 38 -3.41 6.47 6.29
C ILE A 38 -4.59 6.83 5.39
N VAL A 39 -4.37 6.76 4.09
CA VAL A 39 -5.45 6.71 3.10
C VAL A 39 -5.52 5.29 2.57
N THR A 40 -6.67 4.64 2.73
CA THR A 40 -6.89 3.27 2.26
C THR A 40 -8.06 3.20 1.29
N PHE A 41 -7.90 2.42 0.22
CA PHE A 41 -8.87 2.32 -0.87
C PHE A 41 -9.51 0.93 -0.91
N GLU A 42 -10.83 0.90 -1.01
CA GLU A 42 -11.64 -0.31 -1.18
C GLU A 42 -12.70 -0.10 -2.25
N ILE A 43 -12.78 -1.01 -3.21
CA ILE A 43 -13.75 -0.91 -4.31
C ILE A 43 -15.11 -1.52 -3.95
N LEU A 44 -15.14 -2.49 -3.03
CA LEU A 44 -16.34 -3.21 -2.65
C LEU A 44 -16.99 -2.57 -1.42
N LYS A 45 -18.19 -2.02 -1.59
CA LYS A 45 -18.94 -1.35 -0.51
C LYS A 45 -19.06 -2.22 0.75
N GLN A 46 -19.38 -3.50 0.60
CA GLN A 46 -19.52 -4.41 1.74
C GLN A 46 -18.22 -4.57 2.54
N LYS A 47 -17.07 -4.65 1.86
CA LYS A 47 -15.76 -4.71 2.52
C LYS A 47 -15.42 -3.38 3.21
N ALA A 48 -15.73 -2.25 2.58
CA ALA A 48 -15.54 -0.93 3.18
C ALA A 48 -16.38 -0.74 4.44
N GLU A 49 -17.63 -1.24 4.48
CA GLU A 49 -18.48 -1.22 5.67
C GLU A 49 -17.88 -2.05 6.82
N LEU A 50 -17.37 -3.27 6.51
CA LEU A 50 -16.65 -4.10 7.49
C LEU A 50 -15.38 -3.43 8.00
N ALA A 51 -14.60 -2.81 7.11
CA ALA A 51 -13.40 -2.07 7.48
C ALA A 51 -13.73 -0.89 8.41
N SER A 52 -14.78 -0.13 8.12
CA SER A 52 -15.23 0.98 8.97
C SER A 52 -15.56 0.51 10.39
N GLU A 53 -16.24 -0.64 10.52
CA GLU A 53 -16.52 -1.21 11.84
C GLU A 53 -15.24 -1.68 12.54
N THR A 54 -14.31 -2.29 11.80
CA THR A 54 -12.99 -2.67 12.33
C THR A 54 -12.23 -1.44 12.85
N PHE A 55 -12.25 -0.32 12.13
CA PHE A 55 -11.57 0.92 12.54
C PHE A 55 -12.19 1.52 13.78
N ARG A 56 -13.52 1.52 13.86
CA ARG A 56 -14.27 1.95 15.02
C ARG A 56 -13.93 1.13 16.27
N LEU A 57 -13.93 -0.19 16.16
CA LEU A 57 -13.58 -1.09 17.27
C LEU A 57 -12.11 -0.98 17.70
N ALA A 58 -11.22 -0.67 16.75
CA ALA A 58 -9.80 -0.47 17.02
C ALA A 58 -9.47 0.96 17.51
N GLY A 59 -10.41 1.90 17.47
CA GLY A 59 -10.21 3.29 17.88
C GLY A 59 -9.16 4.01 17.02
N ILE A 60 -9.21 3.82 15.68
CA ILE A 60 -8.25 4.40 14.74
C ILE A 60 -8.91 5.26 13.65
N GLU A 61 -10.17 5.62 13.80
CA GLU A 61 -10.96 6.39 12.82
C GLU A 61 -10.36 7.77 12.55
N ASP A 62 -9.72 8.37 13.52
CA ASP A 62 -9.04 9.67 13.41
C ASP A 62 -7.72 9.60 12.63
N ILE A 63 -7.14 8.41 12.48
CA ILE A 63 -5.87 8.16 11.78
C ILE A 63 -6.10 7.68 10.35
N VAL A 64 -7.24 7.01 10.08
CA VAL A 64 -7.54 6.32 8.81
C VAL A 64 -8.59 7.07 8.01
N GLN A 65 -8.28 7.39 6.77
CA GLN A 65 -9.22 7.84 5.76
C GLN A 65 -9.54 6.69 4.81
N LEU A 66 -10.74 6.12 4.91
CA LEU A 66 -11.24 5.12 3.96
C LEU A 66 -11.88 5.80 2.76
N VAL A 67 -11.45 5.41 1.57
CA VAL A 67 -11.99 5.89 0.29
C VAL A 67 -12.64 4.71 -0.43
N LEU A 68 -13.96 4.77 -0.61
CA LEU A 68 -14.70 3.80 -1.41
C LEU A 68 -14.54 4.13 -2.90
N GLY A 69 -13.96 3.22 -3.66
CA GLY A 69 -13.77 3.37 -5.11
C GLY A 69 -12.48 2.72 -5.62
N ASP A 70 -12.29 2.79 -6.92
CA ASP A 70 -11.06 2.33 -7.58
C ASP A 70 -9.91 3.29 -7.25
N ALA A 71 -8.87 2.77 -6.60
CA ALA A 71 -7.69 3.53 -6.21
C ALA A 71 -7.07 4.31 -7.37
N ARG A 72 -7.09 3.76 -8.59
CA ARG A 72 -6.50 4.40 -9.79
C ARG A 72 -7.17 5.73 -10.14
N GLN A 73 -8.44 5.92 -9.77
CA GLN A 73 -9.16 7.18 -9.99
C GLN A 73 -8.76 8.26 -8.96
N HIS A 74 -8.27 7.84 -7.81
CA HIS A 74 -7.93 8.73 -6.69
C HIS A 74 -6.44 8.98 -6.54
N LEU A 75 -5.57 8.00 -6.86
CA LEU A 75 -4.12 8.10 -6.75
C LEU A 75 -3.52 9.37 -7.40
N PRO A 76 -4.05 9.88 -8.53
CA PRO A 76 -3.56 11.14 -9.10
C PRO A 76 -3.62 12.35 -8.15
N LEU A 77 -4.49 12.32 -7.15
CA LEU A 77 -4.70 13.39 -6.16
C LEU A 77 -3.69 13.38 -5.00
N TYR A 78 -2.87 12.36 -4.91
CA TYR A 78 -1.92 12.17 -3.82
C TYR A 78 -0.49 12.26 -4.33
N ASP A 79 0.33 13.03 -3.65
CA ASP A 79 1.77 13.16 -3.85
C ASP A 79 2.49 12.95 -2.51
N ASP A 80 3.82 13.04 -2.49
CA ASP A 80 4.67 12.89 -1.31
C ASP A 80 4.38 11.60 -0.52
N ILE A 81 4.38 10.46 -1.24
CA ILE A 81 4.11 9.16 -0.64
C ILE A 81 5.39 8.63 0.02
N GLY A 82 5.36 8.47 1.35
CA GLY A 82 6.44 7.85 2.10
C GLY A 82 6.34 6.33 2.13
N PHE A 83 5.11 5.81 2.15
CA PHE A 83 4.84 4.37 2.19
C PHE A 83 3.56 4.03 1.43
N CYS A 84 3.63 2.99 0.61
CA CYS A 84 2.46 2.41 -0.05
C CYS A 84 2.43 0.89 0.15
N PHE A 85 1.30 0.36 0.63
CA PHE A 85 1.01 -1.08 0.67
C PHE A 85 0.00 -1.43 -0.43
N LEU A 86 0.33 -2.39 -1.26
CA LEU A 86 -0.49 -2.85 -2.38
C LEU A 86 -0.89 -4.30 -2.19
N ASP A 87 -2.17 -4.54 -1.89
CA ASP A 87 -2.78 -5.86 -1.78
C ASP A 87 -4.23 -5.85 -2.29
N ALA A 88 -4.37 -5.62 -3.58
CA ALA A 88 -5.64 -5.56 -4.31
C ALA A 88 -5.82 -6.76 -5.24
N GLU A 89 -6.80 -6.68 -6.17
CA GLU A 89 -6.92 -7.61 -7.28
C GLU A 89 -5.69 -7.52 -8.20
N LYS A 90 -5.22 -8.65 -8.72
CA LYS A 90 -3.89 -8.75 -9.35
C LYS A 90 -3.77 -7.97 -10.66
N GLU A 91 -4.88 -7.79 -11.35
CA GLU A 91 -4.97 -7.06 -12.63
C GLU A 91 -4.60 -5.59 -12.53
N VAL A 92 -4.75 -4.99 -11.34
CA VAL A 92 -4.48 -3.55 -11.15
C VAL A 92 -3.07 -3.25 -10.62
N TYR A 93 -2.26 -4.27 -10.30
CA TYR A 93 -0.96 -4.07 -9.65
C TYR A 93 0.01 -3.24 -10.49
N LEU A 94 0.12 -3.52 -11.78
CA LEU A 94 1.03 -2.77 -12.66
C LEU A 94 0.59 -1.31 -12.77
N ASP A 95 -0.70 -1.04 -12.95
CA ASP A 95 -1.23 0.32 -13.03
C ASP A 95 -0.96 1.09 -11.74
N CYS A 96 -1.24 0.46 -10.57
CA CYS A 96 -0.98 1.06 -9.27
C CYS A 96 0.51 1.32 -9.05
N TYR A 97 1.38 0.39 -9.44
CA TYR A 97 2.83 0.56 -9.38
C TYR A 97 3.28 1.79 -10.18
N GLU A 98 2.84 1.90 -11.44
CA GLU A 98 3.22 3.01 -12.32
C GLU A 98 2.66 4.36 -11.84
N MET A 99 1.53 4.36 -11.13
CA MET A 99 0.97 5.57 -10.53
C MET A 99 1.66 5.98 -9.24
N VAL A 100 2.11 5.01 -8.43
CA VAL A 100 2.68 5.26 -7.09
C VAL A 100 4.16 5.60 -7.16
N VAL A 101 4.97 4.85 -7.92
CA VAL A 101 6.44 5.02 -7.95
C VAL A 101 6.90 6.44 -8.28
N PRO A 102 6.30 7.16 -9.25
CA PRO A 102 6.67 8.56 -9.51
C PRO A 102 6.41 9.50 -8.33
N LYS A 103 5.45 9.16 -7.48
CA LYS A 103 4.96 9.98 -6.35
C LYS A 103 5.60 9.62 -5.01
N LEU A 104 6.44 8.57 -4.97
CA LEU A 104 7.23 8.26 -3.79
C LEU A 104 8.27 9.36 -3.55
N VAL A 105 8.40 9.79 -2.31
CA VAL A 105 9.52 10.63 -1.87
C VAL A 105 10.84 9.84 -1.92
N GLY A 106 11.99 10.50 -1.95
CA GLY A 106 13.28 9.81 -1.87
C GLY A 106 13.38 8.90 -0.65
N GLY A 107 13.72 7.63 -0.86
CA GLY A 107 13.69 6.59 0.19
C GLY A 107 12.31 6.03 0.50
N GLY A 108 11.23 6.54 -0.09
CA GLY A 108 9.86 6.04 0.06
C GLY A 108 9.72 4.59 -0.40
N LEU A 109 8.80 3.85 0.21
CA LEU A 109 8.64 2.41 -0.02
C LEU A 109 7.29 2.09 -0.66
N LEU A 110 7.31 1.26 -1.71
CA LEU A 110 6.16 0.49 -2.17
C LEU A 110 6.38 -0.96 -1.76
N VAL A 111 5.41 -1.52 -1.05
CA VAL A 111 5.39 -2.93 -0.64
C VAL A 111 4.18 -3.60 -1.24
N ALA A 112 4.38 -4.60 -2.09
CA ALA A 112 3.29 -5.34 -2.72
C ALA A 112 3.25 -6.79 -2.24
N ASP A 113 2.08 -7.25 -1.80
CA ASP A 113 1.89 -8.64 -1.34
C ASP A 113 1.71 -9.61 -2.53
N ASN A 114 1.76 -10.89 -2.22
CA ASN A 114 1.54 -12.00 -3.15
C ASN A 114 2.62 -12.18 -4.25
N ALA A 115 3.78 -11.57 -4.12
CA ALA A 115 4.85 -11.59 -5.12
C ALA A 115 5.39 -13.00 -5.47
N ILE A 116 5.17 -13.99 -4.61
CA ILE A 116 5.54 -15.40 -4.85
C ILE A 116 4.31 -16.25 -5.18
N SER A 117 3.23 -16.13 -4.37
CA SER A 117 2.03 -16.97 -4.55
C SER A 117 1.29 -16.71 -5.86
N HIS A 118 1.35 -15.47 -6.38
CA HIS A 118 0.72 -15.03 -7.63
C HIS A 118 1.77 -14.54 -8.64
N ARG A 119 2.96 -15.16 -8.63
CA ARG A 119 4.10 -14.71 -9.43
C ARG A 119 3.79 -14.58 -10.93
N GLU A 120 3.06 -15.54 -11.49
CA GLU A 120 2.74 -15.54 -12.93
C GLU A 120 1.79 -14.38 -13.29
N GLU A 121 0.76 -14.16 -12.46
CA GLU A 121 -0.20 -13.07 -12.66
C GLU A 121 0.47 -11.70 -12.46
N LEU A 122 1.36 -11.59 -11.46
CA LEU A 122 2.09 -10.36 -11.13
C LEU A 122 3.37 -10.16 -11.95
N LYS A 123 3.71 -11.10 -12.85
CA LYS A 123 4.95 -11.04 -13.64
C LYS A 123 5.18 -9.69 -14.34
N PRO A 124 4.18 -9.05 -14.98
CA PRO A 124 4.40 -7.76 -15.63
C PRO A 124 4.87 -6.67 -14.65
N MET A 125 4.26 -6.60 -13.45
CA MET A 125 4.65 -5.63 -12.42
C MET A 125 6.00 -5.99 -11.81
N LEU A 126 6.26 -7.29 -11.54
CA LEU A 126 7.54 -7.74 -10.97
C LEU A 126 8.70 -7.47 -11.93
N ASP A 127 8.55 -7.81 -13.21
CA ASP A 127 9.57 -7.53 -14.23
C ASP A 127 9.82 -6.03 -14.36
N LYS A 128 8.75 -5.22 -14.33
CA LYS A 128 8.87 -3.76 -14.31
C LYS A 128 9.68 -3.28 -13.11
N ALA A 129 9.30 -3.69 -11.89
CA ALA A 129 9.94 -3.25 -10.66
C ALA A 129 11.42 -3.64 -10.58
N MET A 130 11.77 -4.85 -11.05
CA MET A 130 13.16 -5.35 -11.04
C MET A 130 14.07 -4.65 -12.07
N ASN A 131 13.50 -3.99 -13.08
CA ASN A 131 14.25 -3.28 -14.14
C ASN A 131 14.02 -1.76 -14.11
N ASP A 132 13.33 -1.23 -13.10
CA ASP A 132 13.01 0.20 -13.01
C ASP A 132 14.15 0.97 -12.33
N GLY A 133 14.87 1.78 -13.11
CA GLY A 133 15.97 2.60 -12.60
C GLY A 133 15.58 3.71 -11.60
N ARG A 134 14.27 3.84 -11.28
CA ARG A 134 13.78 4.80 -10.27
C ARG A 134 13.77 4.24 -8.86
N VAL A 135 13.91 2.92 -8.72
CA VAL A 135 13.78 2.21 -7.43
C VAL A 135 14.80 1.09 -7.31
N ASP A 136 15.18 0.76 -6.07
CA ASP A 136 15.80 -0.51 -5.73
C ASP A 136 14.72 -1.49 -5.31
N SER A 137 14.67 -2.67 -5.96
CA SER A 137 13.60 -3.64 -5.72
C SER A 137 14.13 -5.02 -5.32
N ILE A 138 13.43 -5.67 -4.38
CA ILE A 138 13.72 -7.03 -3.94
C ILE A 138 12.42 -7.78 -3.66
N VAL A 139 12.40 -9.08 -3.95
CA VAL A 139 11.33 -9.99 -3.50
C VAL A 139 11.79 -10.74 -2.26
N VAL A 140 11.04 -10.61 -1.17
CA VAL A 140 11.33 -11.23 0.13
C VAL A 140 10.36 -12.39 0.37
N PRO A 141 10.84 -13.64 0.67
CA PRO A 141 9.98 -14.80 0.82
C PRO A 141 9.36 -14.88 2.22
N ILE A 142 8.57 -13.88 2.59
CA ILE A 142 7.78 -13.84 3.84
C ILE A 142 6.30 -13.97 3.47
N GLY A 143 5.58 -14.88 4.12
CA GLY A 143 4.17 -15.14 3.84
C GLY A 143 3.98 -15.61 2.39
N LYS A 144 3.18 -14.87 1.64
CA LYS A 144 2.93 -15.13 0.22
C LYS A 144 3.98 -14.48 -0.72
N GLY A 145 5.05 -13.92 -0.15
CA GLY A 145 6.08 -13.14 -0.85
C GLY A 145 5.74 -11.66 -0.91
N LEU A 146 6.71 -10.82 -0.55
CA LEU A 146 6.59 -9.36 -0.64
C LEU A 146 7.56 -8.83 -1.68
N LEU A 147 7.08 -8.05 -2.65
CA LEU A 147 7.94 -7.13 -3.39
C LEU A 147 8.13 -5.88 -2.52
N ILE A 148 9.37 -5.44 -2.34
CA ILE A 148 9.72 -4.19 -1.69
C ILE A 148 10.49 -3.37 -2.70
N SER A 149 9.98 -2.19 -3.05
CA SER A 149 10.62 -1.22 -3.94
C SER A 149 10.88 0.07 -3.17
N ARG A 150 12.14 0.49 -3.09
CA ARG A 150 12.57 1.73 -2.43
C ARG A 150 12.93 2.77 -3.48
N LYS A 151 12.36 3.95 -3.38
CA LYS A 151 12.68 5.10 -4.25
C LYS A 151 14.13 5.55 -4.05
N LEU A 152 14.85 5.73 -5.17
CA LEU A 152 16.22 6.28 -5.22
C LEU A 152 16.25 7.80 -4.98
#